data_d49558f26d03fcf973ce3114b6434f41
#
_entry.id   d49558f26d03fcf973ce3114b6434f41
#
_cell.length_a   1.000
_cell.length_b   1.000
_cell.length_c   1.000
_cell.angle_alpha   90.00
_cell.angle_beta   90.00
_cell.angle_gamma   90.00
#
_symmetry.space_group_name_H-M   'P 1'
#
loop_
_entity.id
_entity.type
_entity.pdbx_description
1 polymer ?
#
loop_
_entity_poly.entity_id
_entity_poly.type
_entity_poly.pdbx_seq_one_letter_code
_entity_poly.pdbx_strand_id
1 'polypeptide(L)'
;VQNASRDAVIKLQRSERGIEWGLYAISPLNGYRLAIREIGKCNALLDDAVALMPATAIQGVLHGINPERLTIELSDADGNIVLSYQEHQPQELPLPDVAKAPLAAQDITSTDEAWFIGQHLEQYHHASRSPFDYYLRGVALDPLDYRCNLALAMLEYNRADFPQAVAYATQALKRAHALNKNPQCGQASLIRASAYERQGQYQQAEEDFWRAVWSGNSKAGGYYGLARLAARNGNFDAGLDFCQQSLRACPTNQEVLCLHNLLLVLSGRQDNARVQREKLLRDYPLNATLWWLNWFDGRSESALAQWRGLCQGRDVNALMTAGQLINWGMPTLGAEMLNALDCQRTLPLYLQASLLPKAERGELVAKAIDVFPQFVRFPNTLEEVAALESIEECWFARHLLACFYYNKRSYNKAIALWQRCVEMSPEFADGWRGL
;
A
#
# COMPACT_ATOMS: atom_id res chain seq x y z
N VAL A 1 -13.09 6.65 -13.12
CA VAL A 1 -13.39 7.72 -12.14
C VAL A 1 -13.09 9.05 -12.79
N GLN A 2 -14.09 9.92 -12.86
CA GLN A 2 -13.94 11.28 -13.41
C GLN A 2 -13.73 12.30 -12.30
N ASN A 3 -14.39 12.13 -11.16
CA ASN A 3 -14.18 13.00 -10.02
C ASN A 3 -14.51 12.26 -8.71
N ALA A 4 -13.97 12.76 -7.59
CA ALA A 4 -14.16 12.22 -6.26
C ALA A 4 -14.18 13.33 -5.20
N SER A 5 -14.97 13.11 -4.16
CA SER A 5 -14.98 13.89 -2.92
C SER A 5 -14.67 12.99 -1.72
N ARG A 6 -14.77 13.54 -0.51
CA ARG A 6 -14.69 12.73 0.72
C ARG A 6 -15.90 11.80 0.90
N ASP A 7 -17.01 12.09 0.22
CA ASP A 7 -18.28 11.39 0.41
C ASP A 7 -18.59 10.39 -0.68
N ALA A 8 -18.15 10.67 -1.93
CA ALA A 8 -18.52 9.86 -3.08
C ALA A 8 -17.49 9.94 -4.23
N VAL A 9 -17.61 8.98 -5.13
CA VAL A 9 -16.88 8.91 -6.40
C VAL A 9 -17.88 8.79 -7.54
N ILE A 10 -17.71 9.54 -8.63
CA ILE A 10 -18.56 9.50 -9.81
C ILE A 10 -17.80 9.01 -11.04
N LYS A 11 -18.54 8.30 -11.92
CA LYS A 11 -18.12 7.89 -13.25
C LYS A 11 -19.13 8.38 -14.27
N LEU A 12 -18.64 8.92 -15.39
CA LEU A 12 -19.43 9.20 -16.58
C LEU A 12 -18.57 8.90 -17.79
N GLN A 13 -19.01 8.01 -18.66
CA GLN A 13 -18.22 7.55 -19.82
C GLN A 13 -19.13 7.21 -20.99
N ARG A 14 -18.73 7.61 -22.19
CA ARG A 14 -19.36 7.17 -23.43
C ARG A 14 -18.81 5.82 -23.85
N SER A 15 -19.69 4.92 -24.25
CA SER A 15 -19.36 3.59 -24.77
C SER A 15 -20.25 3.24 -25.95
N GLU A 16 -19.98 2.12 -26.60
CA GLU A 16 -20.87 1.57 -27.67
C GLU A 16 -22.28 1.23 -27.16
N ARG A 17 -22.43 1.02 -25.85
CA ARG A 17 -23.71 0.72 -25.18
C ARG A 17 -24.53 1.97 -24.86
N GLY A 18 -23.94 3.15 -24.94
CA GLY A 18 -24.54 4.43 -24.53
C GLY A 18 -23.68 5.18 -23.52
N ILE A 19 -24.33 5.97 -22.67
CA ILE A 19 -23.64 6.75 -21.63
C ILE A 19 -23.66 5.96 -20.32
N GLU A 20 -22.53 5.37 -19.98
CA GLU A 20 -22.34 4.66 -18.73
C GLU A 20 -22.08 5.65 -17.59
N TRP A 21 -22.80 5.47 -16.50
CA TRP A 21 -22.61 6.27 -15.29
C TRP A 21 -22.51 5.38 -14.04
N GLY A 22 -21.88 5.90 -13.00
CA GLY A 22 -21.76 5.22 -11.72
C GLY A 22 -21.52 6.20 -10.58
N LEU A 23 -22.02 5.82 -9.40
CA LEU A 23 -21.81 6.50 -8.14
C LEU A 23 -21.38 5.47 -7.08
N TYR A 24 -20.28 5.73 -6.40
CA TYR A 24 -19.78 4.91 -5.28
C TYR A 24 -19.77 5.75 -4.01
N ALA A 25 -20.37 5.24 -2.95
CA ALA A 25 -20.44 5.91 -1.66
C ALA A 25 -19.20 5.63 -0.81
N ILE A 26 -18.54 6.67 -0.33
CA ILE A 26 -17.45 6.62 0.67
C ILE A 26 -18.02 6.86 2.07
N SER A 27 -18.95 7.81 2.22
CA SER A 27 -19.72 8.07 3.43
C SER A 27 -21.23 7.74 3.20
N PRO A 28 -22.07 7.69 4.25
CA PRO A 28 -23.51 7.50 4.07
C PRO A 28 -24.12 8.63 3.25
N LEU A 29 -24.77 8.30 2.13
CA LEU A 29 -25.46 9.23 1.27
C LEU A 29 -26.97 9.12 1.51
N ASN A 30 -27.51 9.92 2.44
CA ASN A 30 -28.94 9.93 2.76
C ASN A 30 -29.56 11.25 2.31
N GLY A 31 -30.59 11.17 1.46
CA GLY A 31 -31.27 12.34 0.91
C GLY A 31 -30.48 13.06 -0.18
N TYR A 32 -29.45 12.43 -0.72
CA TYR A 32 -28.71 12.96 -1.86
C TYR A 32 -29.47 12.78 -3.16
N ARG A 33 -29.07 13.52 -4.21
CA ARG A 33 -29.65 13.48 -5.53
C ARG A 33 -28.57 13.45 -6.60
N LEU A 34 -28.67 12.47 -7.51
CA LEU A 34 -27.77 12.34 -8.67
C LEU A 34 -28.47 12.80 -9.92
N ALA A 35 -27.91 13.80 -10.60
CA ALA A 35 -28.44 14.31 -11.86
C ALA A 35 -27.40 14.22 -12.98
N ILE A 36 -27.87 13.84 -14.18
CA ILE A 36 -27.09 13.91 -15.42
C ILE A 36 -27.84 14.80 -16.38
N ARG A 37 -27.15 15.80 -16.93
CA ARG A 37 -27.75 16.78 -17.85
C ARG A 37 -26.86 17.00 -19.05
N GLU A 38 -27.47 17.37 -20.15
CA GLU A 38 -26.74 17.97 -21.27
C GLU A 38 -26.45 19.43 -20.95
N ILE A 39 -25.21 19.85 -21.18
CA ILE A 39 -24.78 21.21 -20.88
C ILE A 39 -25.55 22.20 -21.73
N GLY A 40 -26.13 23.22 -21.09
CA GLY A 40 -26.97 24.23 -21.74
C GLY A 40 -28.45 23.85 -21.88
N LYS A 41 -28.88 22.66 -21.45
CA LYS A 41 -30.29 22.26 -21.41
C LYS A 41 -30.81 22.16 -19.98
N CYS A 42 -32.07 22.54 -19.77
CA CYS A 42 -32.70 22.53 -18.45
C CYS A 42 -33.18 21.11 -18.05
N ASN A 43 -33.52 20.26 -19.01
CA ASN A 43 -34.03 18.94 -18.71
C ASN A 43 -32.92 17.96 -18.34
N ALA A 44 -33.12 17.24 -17.22
CA ALA A 44 -32.23 16.18 -16.81
C ALA A 44 -32.48 14.90 -17.65
N LEU A 45 -31.41 14.20 -18.00
CA LEU A 45 -31.43 12.88 -18.61
C LEU A 45 -31.59 11.78 -17.54
N LEU A 46 -31.08 12.05 -16.35
CA LEU A 46 -31.26 11.29 -15.12
C LEU A 46 -31.41 12.27 -13.97
N ASP A 47 -32.33 11.99 -13.04
CA ASP A 47 -32.49 12.81 -11.85
C ASP A 47 -33.11 11.96 -10.72
N ASP A 48 -32.25 11.22 -10.02
CA ASP A 48 -32.65 10.22 -9.06
C ASP A 48 -32.23 10.57 -7.62
N ALA A 49 -33.15 10.27 -6.69
CA ALA A 49 -32.82 10.29 -5.27
C ALA A 49 -31.87 9.15 -4.92
N VAL A 50 -30.86 9.45 -4.07
CA VAL A 50 -29.81 8.50 -3.69
C VAL A 50 -29.87 8.25 -2.20
N ALA A 51 -29.84 6.96 -1.84
CA ALA A 51 -29.65 6.46 -0.48
C ALA A 51 -28.66 5.29 -0.53
N LEU A 52 -27.41 5.53 -0.18
CA LEU A 52 -26.34 4.54 -0.24
C LEU A 52 -25.56 4.48 1.07
N MET A 53 -25.20 3.27 1.47
CA MET A 53 -24.26 3.02 2.57
C MET A 53 -22.81 3.07 2.07
N PRO A 54 -21.83 3.33 2.94
CA PRO A 54 -20.41 3.26 2.59
C PRO A 54 -20.05 1.93 1.93
N ALA A 55 -19.11 1.98 1.01
CA ALA A 55 -18.63 0.84 0.22
C ALA A 55 -19.67 0.24 -0.74
N THR A 56 -20.79 0.94 -1.02
CA THR A 56 -21.78 0.50 -2.02
C THR A 56 -21.75 1.39 -3.27
N ALA A 57 -22.19 0.83 -4.39
CA ALA A 57 -22.23 1.52 -5.67
C ALA A 57 -23.56 1.29 -6.39
N ILE A 58 -24.00 2.31 -7.13
CA ILE A 58 -25.02 2.18 -8.16
C ILE A 58 -24.41 2.56 -9.52
N GLN A 59 -24.93 1.95 -10.58
CA GLN A 59 -24.48 2.21 -11.94
C GLN A 59 -25.63 1.99 -12.93
N GLY A 60 -25.53 2.63 -14.08
CA GLY A 60 -26.51 2.47 -15.15
C GLY A 60 -25.96 2.89 -16.50
N VAL A 61 -26.81 2.72 -17.53
CA VAL A 61 -26.52 3.12 -18.90
C VAL A 61 -27.73 3.89 -19.44
N LEU A 62 -27.49 5.07 -19.99
CA LEU A 62 -28.51 5.82 -20.75
C LEU A 62 -28.39 5.45 -22.23
N HIS A 63 -29.43 4.84 -22.76
CA HIS A 63 -29.48 4.33 -24.14
C HIS A 63 -30.21 5.31 -25.07
N GLY A 64 -29.87 5.27 -26.36
CA GLY A 64 -30.62 5.96 -27.41
C GLY A 64 -30.52 7.47 -27.40
N ILE A 65 -29.62 8.05 -26.65
CA ILE A 65 -29.37 9.48 -26.58
C ILE A 65 -27.92 9.81 -26.94
N ASN A 66 -27.75 10.89 -27.71
CA ASN A 66 -26.42 11.36 -28.10
C ASN A 66 -26.28 12.88 -27.86
N PRO A 67 -26.24 13.31 -26.58
CA PRO A 67 -26.07 14.73 -26.23
C PRO A 67 -24.66 15.22 -26.63
N GLU A 68 -24.54 16.51 -26.92
CA GLU A 68 -23.23 17.08 -27.30
C GLU A 68 -22.23 17.02 -26.16
N ARG A 69 -22.63 17.44 -24.96
CA ARG A 69 -21.79 17.47 -23.76
C ARG A 69 -22.63 17.19 -22.52
N LEU A 70 -22.02 16.53 -21.58
CA LEU A 70 -22.69 16.09 -20.36
C LEU A 70 -22.06 16.69 -19.10
N THR A 71 -22.93 16.92 -18.11
CA THR A 71 -22.53 17.09 -16.71
C THR A 71 -23.20 16.02 -15.84
N ILE A 72 -22.51 15.53 -14.83
CA ILE A 72 -23.04 14.70 -13.76
C ILE A 72 -22.81 15.42 -12.43
N GLU A 73 -23.83 15.54 -11.61
CA GLU A 73 -23.85 16.28 -10.38
C GLU A 73 -24.46 15.46 -9.25
N LEU A 74 -23.81 15.43 -8.11
CA LEU A 74 -24.33 14.89 -6.86
C LEU A 74 -24.59 16.05 -5.92
N SER A 75 -25.82 16.23 -5.49
CA SER A 75 -26.22 17.24 -4.50
C SER A 75 -26.66 16.61 -3.18
N ASP A 76 -26.47 17.33 -2.06
CA ASP A 76 -26.96 16.94 -0.75
C ASP A 76 -28.46 17.22 -0.58
N ALA A 77 -28.99 16.92 0.62
CA ALA A 77 -30.41 17.11 0.96
C ALA A 77 -30.84 18.60 0.90
N ASP A 78 -29.90 19.53 1.05
CA ASP A 78 -30.14 20.96 1.00
C ASP A 78 -30.03 21.51 -0.44
N GLY A 79 -29.68 20.66 -1.41
CA GLY A 79 -29.53 21.00 -2.82
C GLY A 79 -28.15 21.58 -3.19
N ASN A 80 -27.15 21.54 -2.28
CA ASN A 80 -25.81 21.98 -2.60
C ASN A 80 -25.07 20.91 -3.40
N ILE A 81 -24.38 21.30 -4.47
CA ILE A 81 -23.57 20.39 -5.28
C ILE A 81 -22.31 20.02 -4.49
N VAL A 82 -22.19 18.77 -4.07
CA VAL A 82 -21.06 18.24 -3.30
C VAL A 82 -20.01 17.58 -4.19
N LEU A 83 -20.40 17.18 -5.40
CA LEU A 83 -19.50 16.57 -6.39
C LEU A 83 -20.07 16.75 -7.79
N SER A 84 -19.24 17.14 -8.73
CA SER A 84 -19.64 17.30 -10.13
C SER A 84 -18.52 16.91 -11.08
N TYR A 85 -18.88 16.53 -12.28
CA TYR A 85 -17.97 16.39 -13.41
C TYR A 85 -18.66 16.89 -14.68
N GLN A 86 -17.93 17.67 -15.45
CA GLN A 86 -18.37 18.20 -16.73
C GLN A 86 -17.46 17.67 -17.85
N GLU A 87 -18.03 17.12 -18.91
CA GLU A 87 -17.26 16.71 -20.07
C GLU A 87 -16.52 17.92 -20.68
N HIS A 88 -15.21 17.77 -20.83
CA HIS A 88 -14.38 18.76 -21.51
C HIS A 88 -14.51 18.62 -23.03
N GLN A 89 -14.48 19.72 -23.74
CA GLN A 89 -14.27 19.66 -25.18
C GLN A 89 -12.84 19.21 -25.46
N PRO A 90 -12.64 18.25 -26.36
CA PRO A 90 -11.31 17.94 -26.83
C PRO A 90 -10.66 19.23 -27.38
N GLN A 91 -9.60 19.67 -26.75
CA GLN A 91 -8.76 20.72 -27.31
C GLN A 91 -7.71 20.05 -28.20
N GLU A 92 -7.66 20.44 -29.46
CA GLU A 92 -6.52 20.10 -30.30
C GLU A 92 -5.29 20.86 -29.80
N LEU A 93 -4.58 20.28 -28.87
CA LEU A 93 -3.28 20.79 -28.43
C LEU A 93 -2.23 20.40 -29.48
N PRO A 94 -1.26 21.29 -29.77
CA PRO A 94 -0.13 20.92 -30.61
C PRO A 94 0.56 19.70 -30.02
N LEU A 95 0.91 18.74 -30.88
CA LEU A 95 1.62 17.56 -30.43
C LEU A 95 2.92 18.00 -29.74
N PRO A 96 3.19 17.50 -28.54
CA PRO A 96 4.47 17.80 -27.88
C PRO A 96 5.64 17.24 -28.73
N ASP A 97 6.82 17.83 -28.58
CA ASP A 97 8.03 17.30 -29.19
C ASP A 97 8.21 15.82 -28.82
N VAL A 98 8.72 15.05 -29.76
CA VAL A 98 9.00 13.62 -29.54
C VAL A 98 9.98 13.46 -28.39
N ALA A 99 9.56 12.73 -27.36
CA ALA A 99 10.40 12.44 -26.21
C ALA A 99 11.69 11.72 -26.66
N LYS A 100 12.84 12.26 -26.31
CA LYS A 100 14.14 11.62 -26.57
C LYS A 100 14.43 10.61 -25.46
N ALA A 101 14.86 9.42 -25.84
CA ALA A 101 15.31 8.43 -24.88
C ALA A 101 16.54 8.97 -24.12
N PRO A 102 16.62 8.82 -22.79
CA PRO A 102 17.82 9.19 -22.04
C PRO A 102 19.04 8.41 -22.54
N LEU A 103 20.25 8.95 -22.34
CA LEU A 103 21.50 8.24 -22.62
C LEU A 103 21.50 6.87 -21.90
N ALA A 104 22.29 5.93 -22.40
CA ALA A 104 22.52 4.68 -21.69
C ALA A 104 23.29 4.96 -20.37
N ALA A 105 23.04 4.19 -19.32
CA ALA A 105 23.63 4.45 -18.01
C ALA A 105 25.18 4.52 -18.04
N GLN A 106 25.81 3.69 -18.87
CA GLN A 106 27.28 3.67 -19.07
C GLN A 106 27.84 4.95 -19.65
N ASP A 107 27.05 5.69 -20.43
CA ASP A 107 27.47 6.90 -21.12
C ASP A 107 27.32 8.15 -20.26
N ILE A 108 26.70 8.03 -19.11
CA ILE A 108 26.51 9.12 -18.13
C ILE A 108 27.85 9.43 -17.46
N THR A 109 28.18 10.72 -17.40
CA THR A 109 29.45 11.22 -16.85
C THR A 109 29.29 12.06 -15.58
N SER A 110 28.05 12.35 -15.19
CA SER A 110 27.70 13.15 -14.00
C SER A 110 26.80 12.38 -13.03
N THR A 111 27.09 12.49 -11.74
CA THR A 111 26.23 11.93 -10.69
C THR A 111 24.85 12.60 -10.66
N ASP A 112 24.80 13.92 -10.96
CA ASP A 112 23.53 14.66 -11.03
C ASP A 112 22.64 14.11 -12.15
N GLU A 113 23.21 13.93 -13.34
CA GLU A 113 22.48 13.38 -14.48
C GLU A 113 22.02 11.94 -14.19
N ALA A 114 22.90 11.11 -13.63
CA ALA A 114 22.55 9.74 -13.23
C ALA A 114 21.36 9.72 -12.27
N TRP A 115 21.40 10.59 -11.25
CA TRP A 115 20.32 10.67 -10.28
C TRP A 115 19.02 11.20 -10.89
N PHE A 116 19.04 12.27 -11.68
CA PHE A 116 17.85 12.85 -12.32
C PHE A 116 17.18 11.85 -13.27
N ILE A 117 17.95 11.17 -14.10
CA ILE A 117 17.40 10.16 -15.01
C ILE A 117 16.81 8.98 -14.20
N GLY A 118 17.58 8.49 -13.22
CA GLY A 118 17.10 7.41 -12.34
C GLY A 118 15.77 7.76 -11.67
N GLN A 119 15.65 8.96 -11.10
CA GLN A 119 14.42 9.45 -10.46
C GLN A 119 13.26 9.57 -11.46
N HIS A 120 13.52 10.09 -12.66
CA HIS A 120 12.50 10.18 -13.70
C HIS A 120 11.97 8.78 -14.10
N LEU A 121 12.86 7.82 -14.34
CA LEU A 121 12.48 6.44 -14.67
C LEU A 121 11.68 5.76 -13.56
N GLU A 122 12.01 6.05 -12.30
CA GLU A 122 11.30 5.54 -11.14
C GLU A 122 9.90 6.14 -11.03
N GLN A 123 9.76 7.47 -11.14
CA GLN A 123 8.50 8.18 -11.06
C GLN A 123 7.49 7.74 -12.13
N TYR A 124 7.97 7.52 -13.36
CA TYR A 124 7.13 7.13 -14.49
C TYR A 124 7.05 5.62 -14.72
N HIS A 125 7.64 4.81 -13.83
CA HIS A 125 7.63 3.34 -13.92
C HIS A 125 8.04 2.85 -15.32
N HIS A 126 9.16 3.35 -15.84
CA HIS A 126 9.58 3.11 -17.21
C HIS A 126 9.70 1.61 -17.52
N ALA A 127 9.02 1.14 -18.59
CA ALA A 127 8.83 -0.27 -18.85
C ALA A 127 10.14 -1.03 -19.17
N SER A 128 11.04 -0.43 -19.95
CA SER A 128 12.24 -1.10 -20.48
C SER A 128 13.56 -0.67 -19.82
N ARG A 129 13.63 0.50 -19.16
CA ARG A 129 14.85 0.99 -18.51
C ARG A 129 14.71 0.93 -17.00
N SER A 130 15.77 0.51 -16.31
CA SER A 130 15.81 0.39 -14.87
C SER A 130 16.43 1.63 -14.24
N PRO A 131 15.78 2.30 -13.27
CA PRO A 131 16.42 3.36 -12.51
C PRO A 131 17.67 2.89 -11.75
N PHE A 132 17.70 1.61 -11.39
CA PHE A 132 18.79 0.98 -10.67
C PHE A 132 20.14 1.13 -11.39
N ASP A 133 20.16 0.94 -12.72
CA ASP A 133 21.38 1.02 -13.53
C ASP A 133 22.00 2.42 -13.50
N TYR A 134 21.13 3.45 -13.49
CA TYR A 134 21.57 4.85 -13.42
C TYR A 134 22.09 5.22 -12.03
N TYR A 135 21.40 4.77 -10.96
CA TYR A 135 21.90 4.99 -9.61
C TYR A 135 23.22 4.27 -9.35
N LEU A 136 23.40 3.03 -9.87
CA LEU A 136 24.69 2.33 -9.84
C LEU A 136 25.77 3.11 -10.58
N ARG A 137 25.44 3.68 -11.74
CA ARG A 137 26.38 4.54 -12.45
C ARG A 137 26.80 5.76 -11.63
N GLY A 138 25.83 6.42 -10.96
CA GLY A 138 26.11 7.52 -10.05
C GLY A 138 27.08 7.13 -8.92
N VAL A 139 26.86 5.98 -8.30
CA VAL A 139 27.76 5.44 -7.26
C VAL A 139 29.12 5.02 -7.83
N ALA A 140 29.17 4.56 -9.08
CA ALA A 140 30.46 4.27 -9.76
C ALA A 140 31.28 5.54 -10.03
N LEU A 141 30.63 6.68 -10.28
CA LEU A 141 31.27 7.98 -10.47
C LEU A 141 31.70 8.61 -9.13
N ASP A 142 30.83 8.56 -8.11
CA ASP A 142 31.12 8.96 -6.73
C ASP A 142 30.54 7.93 -5.74
N PRO A 143 31.37 7.06 -5.16
CA PRO A 143 30.95 6.01 -4.23
C PRO A 143 30.19 6.53 -2.98
N LEU A 144 30.30 7.80 -2.68
CA LEU A 144 29.62 8.43 -1.54
C LEU A 144 28.50 9.38 -1.98
N ASP A 145 28.12 9.44 -3.27
CA ASP A 145 26.96 10.27 -3.65
C ASP A 145 25.75 9.91 -2.80
N TYR A 146 25.25 10.89 -2.01
CA TYR A 146 24.19 10.68 -1.03
C TYR A 146 22.88 10.24 -1.69
N ARG A 147 22.52 10.86 -2.82
CA ARG A 147 21.21 10.68 -3.48
C ARG A 147 21.11 9.32 -4.15
N CYS A 148 22.16 8.93 -4.89
CA CYS A 148 22.23 7.63 -5.57
C CYS A 148 22.28 6.48 -4.54
N ASN A 149 23.09 6.62 -3.48
CA ASN A 149 23.11 5.62 -2.40
C ASN A 149 21.77 5.53 -1.66
N LEU A 150 21.10 6.65 -1.37
CA LEU A 150 19.78 6.64 -0.73
C LEU A 150 18.74 5.96 -1.64
N ALA A 151 18.71 6.30 -2.94
CA ALA A 151 17.80 5.69 -3.90
C ALA A 151 18.02 4.18 -4.01
N LEU A 152 19.28 3.73 -4.10
CA LEU A 152 19.63 2.30 -4.10
C LEU A 152 19.19 1.62 -2.80
N ALA A 153 19.38 2.26 -1.63
CA ALA A 153 18.92 1.71 -0.36
C ALA A 153 17.39 1.50 -0.33
N MET A 154 16.63 2.45 -0.87
CA MET A 154 15.17 2.34 -0.97
C MET A 154 14.75 1.24 -1.95
N LEU A 155 15.40 1.13 -3.10
CA LEU A 155 15.12 0.08 -4.08
C LEU A 155 15.43 -1.32 -3.53
N GLU A 156 16.57 -1.49 -2.84
CA GLU A 156 16.93 -2.78 -2.24
C GLU A 156 16.02 -3.15 -1.07
N TYR A 157 15.60 -2.18 -0.25
CA TYR A 157 14.59 -2.39 0.78
C TYR A 157 13.27 -2.92 0.15
N ASN A 158 12.81 -2.30 -0.95
CA ASN A 158 11.62 -2.70 -1.68
C ASN A 158 11.75 -4.04 -2.42
N ARG A 159 13.00 -4.52 -2.60
CA ARG A 159 13.34 -5.85 -3.14
C ARG A 159 13.48 -6.92 -2.04
N ALA A 160 13.22 -6.56 -0.78
CA ALA A 160 13.50 -7.38 0.39
C ALA A 160 14.99 -7.79 0.52
N ASP A 161 15.92 -6.98 -0.03
CA ASP A 161 17.35 -7.15 0.18
C ASP A 161 17.84 -6.18 1.26
N PHE A 162 17.46 -6.50 2.51
CA PHE A 162 17.73 -5.62 3.64
C PHE A 162 19.23 -5.43 3.94
N PRO A 163 20.12 -6.46 3.80
CA PRO A 163 21.55 -6.26 3.94
C PRO A 163 22.11 -5.23 2.96
N GLN A 164 21.70 -5.28 1.68
CA GLN A 164 22.14 -4.31 0.68
C GLN A 164 21.55 -2.91 0.94
N ALA A 165 20.28 -2.84 1.38
CA ALA A 165 19.68 -1.58 1.80
C ALA A 165 20.47 -0.92 2.93
N VAL A 166 20.90 -1.68 3.94
CA VAL A 166 21.76 -1.20 5.03
C VAL A 166 23.11 -0.72 4.48
N ALA A 167 23.73 -1.46 3.56
CA ALA A 167 25.03 -1.11 3.00
C ALA A 167 24.98 0.24 2.27
N TYR A 168 24.02 0.43 1.35
CA TYR A 168 23.85 1.69 0.63
C TYR A 168 23.45 2.86 1.55
N ALA A 169 22.50 2.64 2.47
CA ALA A 169 22.14 3.67 3.44
C ALA A 169 23.33 4.11 4.31
N THR A 170 24.24 3.18 4.65
CA THR A 170 25.46 3.49 5.39
C THR A 170 26.41 4.37 4.59
N GLN A 171 26.57 4.15 3.26
CA GLN A 171 27.39 5.03 2.42
C GLN A 171 26.76 6.44 2.31
N ALA A 172 25.43 6.52 2.16
CA ALA A 172 24.72 7.79 2.17
C ALA A 172 24.97 8.56 3.50
N LEU A 173 24.82 7.87 4.64
CA LEU A 173 25.09 8.47 5.96
C LEU A 173 26.56 8.89 6.14
N LYS A 174 27.52 8.12 5.64
CA LYS A 174 28.93 8.49 5.67
C LYS A 174 29.16 9.82 4.96
N ARG A 175 28.54 10.05 3.79
CA ARG A 175 28.60 11.35 3.11
C ARG A 175 27.91 12.44 3.92
N ALA A 176 26.72 12.19 4.41
CA ALA A 176 25.95 13.18 5.16
C ALA A 176 26.67 13.68 6.40
N HIS A 177 27.37 12.78 7.10
CA HIS A 177 28.11 13.10 8.33
C HIS A 177 29.54 13.60 8.11
N ALA A 178 30.06 13.59 6.87
CA ALA A 178 31.45 13.93 6.59
C ALA A 178 31.83 15.35 7.06
N LEU A 179 30.91 16.32 6.90
CA LEU A 179 31.12 17.73 7.30
C LEU A 179 30.07 18.25 8.28
N ASN A 180 29.07 17.44 8.62
CA ASN A 180 27.99 17.84 9.52
C ASN A 180 27.58 16.68 10.43
N LYS A 181 27.80 16.82 11.73
CA LYS A 181 27.42 15.81 12.73
C LYS A 181 25.89 15.60 12.80
N ASN A 182 25.09 16.63 12.47
CA ASN A 182 23.64 16.60 12.50
C ASN A 182 23.09 17.00 11.11
N PRO A 183 23.12 16.11 10.11
CA PRO A 183 22.62 16.42 8.77
C PRO A 183 21.11 16.68 8.81
N GLN A 184 20.64 17.62 7.97
CA GLN A 184 19.24 18.00 7.94
C GLN A 184 18.31 16.91 7.35
N CYS A 185 18.85 15.96 6.58
CA CYS A 185 18.08 14.90 5.97
C CYS A 185 18.23 13.59 6.75
N GLY A 186 17.14 13.11 7.35
CA GLY A 186 17.08 11.86 8.12
C GLY A 186 16.65 10.63 7.34
N GLN A 187 16.40 10.74 6.03
CA GLN A 187 15.85 9.64 5.22
C GLN A 187 16.76 8.40 5.19
N ALA A 188 18.09 8.61 5.08
CA ALA A 188 19.04 7.50 5.10
C ALA A 188 19.06 6.76 6.45
N SER A 189 18.90 7.48 7.58
CA SER A 189 18.72 6.85 8.88
C SER A 189 17.39 6.09 8.97
N LEU A 190 16.31 6.68 8.43
CA LEU A 190 14.99 6.06 8.46
C LEU A 190 14.95 4.73 7.66
N ILE A 191 15.50 4.71 6.44
CA ILE A 191 15.52 3.48 5.63
C ILE A 191 16.44 2.43 6.23
N ARG A 192 17.59 2.82 6.81
CA ARG A 192 18.50 1.89 7.46
C ARG A 192 17.86 1.30 8.73
N ALA A 193 17.21 2.13 9.54
CA ALA A 193 16.44 1.67 10.70
C ALA A 193 15.36 0.65 10.30
N SER A 194 14.58 0.95 9.25
CA SER A 194 13.56 0.03 8.75
C SER A 194 14.17 -1.29 8.25
N ALA A 195 15.33 -1.25 7.60
CA ALA A 195 16.03 -2.46 7.16
C ALA A 195 16.59 -3.28 8.33
N TYR A 196 17.10 -2.64 9.38
CA TYR A 196 17.51 -3.31 10.61
C TYR A 196 16.31 -3.95 11.34
N GLU A 197 15.18 -3.24 11.41
CA GLU A 197 13.94 -3.78 12.00
C GLU A 197 13.51 -5.06 11.29
N ARG A 198 13.55 -5.10 9.94
CA ARG A 198 13.23 -6.30 9.13
C ARG A 198 14.19 -7.46 9.37
N GLN A 199 15.43 -7.19 9.76
CA GLN A 199 16.42 -8.20 10.12
C GLN A 199 16.37 -8.63 11.59
N GLY A 200 15.43 -8.08 12.39
CA GLY A 200 15.35 -8.32 13.83
C GLY A 200 16.44 -7.63 14.65
N GLN A 201 17.20 -6.71 14.05
CA GLN A 201 18.26 -5.94 14.70
C GLN A 201 17.66 -4.69 15.36
N TYR A 202 16.81 -4.92 16.37
CA TYR A 202 15.95 -3.88 16.94
C TYR A 202 16.73 -2.76 17.64
N GLN A 203 17.88 -3.05 18.26
CA GLN A 203 18.71 -2.03 18.90
C GLN A 203 19.28 -1.04 17.88
N GLN A 204 19.83 -1.54 16.76
CA GLN A 204 20.35 -0.69 15.69
C GLN A 204 19.20 0.09 15.01
N ALA A 205 18.03 -0.55 14.85
CA ALA A 205 16.84 0.12 14.33
C ALA A 205 16.43 1.30 15.23
N GLU A 206 16.38 1.10 16.56
CA GLU A 206 16.02 2.13 17.53
C GLU A 206 16.96 3.34 17.46
N GLU A 207 18.29 3.09 17.44
CA GLU A 207 19.28 4.15 17.34
C GLU A 207 19.10 4.99 16.07
N ASP A 208 18.82 4.37 14.94
CA ASP A 208 18.63 5.06 13.67
C ASP A 208 17.27 5.74 13.57
N PHE A 209 16.19 5.18 14.16
CA PHE A 209 14.91 5.88 14.29
C PHE A 209 15.07 7.15 15.15
N TRP A 210 15.83 7.11 16.24
CA TRP A 210 16.14 8.31 17.04
C TRP A 210 16.93 9.35 16.24
N ARG A 211 17.85 8.95 15.35
CA ARG A 211 18.51 9.89 14.43
C ARG A 211 17.53 10.49 13.42
N ALA A 212 16.60 9.70 12.91
CA ALA A 212 15.62 10.14 11.93
C ALA A 212 14.65 11.22 12.47
N VAL A 213 14.28 11.18 13.77
CA VAL A 213 13.35 12.15 14.38
C VAL A 213 13.88 13.58 14.45
N TRP A 214 15.19 13.78 14.35
CA TRP A 214 15.79 15.12 14.34
C TRP A 214 15.56 15.87 13.02
N SER A 215 15.16 15.19 11.97
CA SER A 215 14.92 15.77 10.66
C SER A 215 13.43 15.92 10.37
N GLY A 216 13.00 17.11 9.94
CA GLY A 216 11.58 17.40 9.68
C GLY A 216 10.92 16.45 8.67
N ASN A 217 11.64 16.03 7.64
CA ASN A 217 11.12 15.14 6.59
C ASN A 217 11.03 13.65 7.00
N SER A 218 11.73 13.25 8.08
CA SER A 218 11.76 11.87 8.57
C SER A 218 11.15 11.71 9.96
N LYS A 219 10.76 12.82 10.59
CA LYS A 219 10.29 12.87 11.97
C LYS A 219 9.10 11.96 12.24
N ALA A 220 8.08 12.05 11.37
CA ALA A 220 6.90 11.22 11.49
C ALA A 220 7.22 9.72 11.38
N GLY A 221 8.03 9.33 10.38
CA GLY A 221 8.46 7.95 10.18
C GLY A 221 9.34 7.43 11.32
N GLY A 222 10.27 8.25 11.82
CA GLY A 222 11.12 7.89 12.95
C GLY A 222 10.32 7.60 14.22
N TYR A 223 9.40 8.48 14.61
CA TYR A 223 8.51 8.23 15.74
C TYR A 223 7.57 7.06 15.53
N TYR A 224 7.09 6.84 14.30
CA TYR A 224 6.31 5.64 14.00
C TYR A 224 7.13 4.36 14.16
N GLY A 225 8.40 4.35 13.74
CA GLY A 225 9.32 3.24 13.99
C GLY A 225 9.51 2.96 15.48
N LEU A 226 9.76 4.00 16.28
CA LEU A 226 9.86 3.89 17.74
C LEU A 226 8.57 3.38 18.38
N ALA A 227 7.40 3.81 17.89
CA ALA A 227 6.10 3.33 18.36
C ALA A 227 5.93 1.83 18.11
N ARG A 228 6.33 1.33 16.92
CA ARG A 228 6.30 -0.11 16.62
C ARG A 228 7.22 -0.91 17.53
N LEU A 229 8.45 -0.44 17.77
CA LEU A 229 9.39 -1.11 18.66
C LEU A 229 8.88 -1.15 20.11
N ALA A 230 8.29 -0.05 20.57
CA ALA A 230 7.67 0.02 21.91
C ALA A 230 6.48 -0.95 22.02
N ALA A 231 5.62 -1.00 21.00
CA ALA A 231 4.47 -1.92 20.94
C ALA A 231 4.93 -3.38 20.96
N ARG A 232 5.95 -3.73 20.19
CA ARG A 232 6.58 -5.07 20.14
C ARG A 232 7.11 -5.51 21.51
N ASN A 233 7.65 -4.56 22.29
CA ASN A 233 8.18 -4.82 23.61
C ASN A 233 7.12 -4.75 24.73
N GLY A 234 5.83 -4.56 24.39
CA GLY A 234 4.74 -4.42 25.35
C GLY A 234 4.73 -3.10 26.12
N ASN A 235 5.58 -2.14 25.76
CA ASN A 235 5.61 -0.81 26.36
C ASN A 235 4.58 0.10 25.69
N PHE A 236 3.30 -0.12 26.00
CA PHE A 236 2.20 0.54 25.31
C PHE A 236 2.14 2.05 25.62
N ASP A 237 2.53 2.48 26.82
CA ASP A 237 2.56 3.91 27.18
C ASP A 237 3.57 4.67 26.35
N ALA A 238 4.82 4.19 26.25
CA ALA A 238 5.80 4.79 25.37
C ALA A 238 5.35 4.73 23.89
N GLY A 239 4.72 3.64 23.45
CA GLY A 239 4.15 3.50 22.12
C GLY A 239 3.10 4.57 21.82
N LEU A 240 2.21 4.87 22.78
CA LEU A 240 1.22 5.94 22.68
C LEU A 240 1.86 7.32 22.53
N ASP A 241 2.87 7.62 23.34
CA ASP A 241 3.61 8.89 23.28
C ASP A 241 4.29 9.05 21.90
N PHE A 242 4.94 8.01 21.39
CA PHE A 242 5.58 8.04 20.08
C PHE A 242 4.56 8.18 18.95
N CYS A 243 3.41 7.52 19.02
CA CYS A 243 2.30 7.73 18.06
C CYS A 243 1.86 9.19 18.05
N GLN A 244 1.68 9.82 19.23
CA GLN A 244 1.30 11.23 19.32
C GLN A 244 2.36 12.15 18.69
N GLN A 245 3.67 11.90 18.92
CA GLN A 245 4.74 12.66 18.28
C GLN A 245 4.74 12.49 16.75
N SER A 246 4.51 11.28 16.26
CA SER A 246 4.38 11.01 14.83
C SER A 246 3.18 11.77 14.24
N LEU A 247 2.02 11.73 14.89
CA LEU A 247 0.80 12.40 14.46
C LEU A 247 0.88 13.94 14.52
N ARG A 248 1.71 14.51 15.41
CA ARG A 248 2.00 15.97 15.38
C ARG A 248 2.72 16.37 14.09
N ALA A 249 3.57 15.50 13.54
CA ALA A 249 4.27 15.75 12.28
C ALA A 249 3.44 15.37 11.04
N CYS A 250 2.59 14.33 11.14
CA CYS A 250 1.72 13.86 10.06
C CYS A 250 0.35 13.43 10.63
N PRO A 251 -0.61 14.35 10.80
CA PRO A 251 -1.88 14.09 11.48
C PRO A 251 -2.80 13.10 10.78
N THR A 252 -2.62 12.90 9.48
CA THR A 252 -3.47 12.05 8.62
C THR A 252 -2.90 10.65 8.37
N ASN A 253 -1.81 10.29 9.04
CA ASN A 253 -1.23 8.95 8.88
C ASN A 253 -2.14 7.90 9.51
N GLN A 254 -2.91 7.20 8.67
CA GLN A 254 -3.90 6.22 9.11
C GLN A 254 -3.28 5.03 9.83
N GLU A 255 -2.08 4.58 9.47
CA GLU A 255 -1.40 3.48 10.16
C GLU A 255 -1.07 3.84 11.61
N VAL A 256 -0.56 5.05 11.83
CA VAL A 256 -0.25 5.56 13.18
C VAL A 256 -1.54 5.75 14.00
N LEU A 257 -2.62 6.24 13.37
CA LEU A 257 -3.93 6.38 14.01
C LEU A 257 -4.49 5.02 14.45
N CYS A 258 -4.36 3.99 13.61
CA CYS A 258 -4.77 2.62 13.94
C CYS A 258 -3.91 2.03 15.05
N LEU A 259 -2.57 2.16 14.98
CA LEU A 259 -1.68 1.69 16.04
C LEU A 259 -2.00 2.38 17.38
N HIS A 260 -2.15 3.71 17.38
CA HIS A 260 -2.51 4.47 18.58
C HIS A 260 -3.82 3.95 19.20
N ASN A 261 -4.85 3.70 18.36
CA ASN A 261 -6.13 3.16 18.84
C ASN A 261 -5.99 1.74 19.42
N LEU A 262 -5.20 0.87 18.77
CA LEU A 262 -4.92 -0.46 19.29
C LEU A 262 -4.19 -0.40 20.63
N LEU A 263 -3.18 0.47 20.77
CA LEU A 263 -2.43 0.62 22.02
C LEU A 263 -3.31 1.15 23.16
N LEU A 264 -4.30 2.01 22.89
CA LEU A 264 -5.31 2.41 23.89
C LEU A 264 -6.11 1.22 24.37
N VAL A 265 -6.55 0.34 23.48
CA VAL A 265 -7.28 -0.89 23.85
C VAL A 265 -6.40 -1.79 24.70
N LEU A 266 -5.16 -2.06 24.26
CA LEU A 266 -4.24 -2.97 24.96
C LEU A 266 -3.75 -2.44 26.30
N SER A 267 -3.75 -1.12 26.49
CA SER A 267 -3.42 -0.47 27.77
C SER A 267 -4.60 -0.31 28.72
N GLY A 268 -5.78 -0.88 28.40
CA GLY A 268 -6.96 -0.82 29.24
C GLY A 268 -7.75 0.51 29.17
N ARG A 269 -7.46 1.37 28.17
CA ARG A 269 -8.11 2.69 27.97
C ARG A 269 -9.23 2.60 26.94
N GLN A 270 -10.14 1.61 27.10
CA GLN A 270 -11.18 1.26 26.12
C GLN A 270 -12.10 2.43 25.79
N ASP A 271 -12.50 3.24 26.78
CA ASP A 271 -13.42 4.38 26.54
C ASP A 271 -12.75 5.42 25.61
N ASN A 272 -11.47 5.74 25.85
CA ASN A 272 -10.72 6.64 24.99
C ASN A 272 -10.55 6.07 23.58
N ALA A 273 -10.27 4.77 23.48
CA ALA A 273 -10.16 4.08 22.20
C ALA A 273 -11.46 4.14 21.42
N ARG A 274 -12.63 3.91 22.09
CA ARG A 274 -13.95 3.95 21.47
C ARG A 274 -14.28 5.34 20.92
N VAL A 275 -14.13 6.38 21.74
CA VAL A 275 -14.41 7.76 21.34
C VAL A 275 -13.54 8.18 20.14
N GLN A 276 -12.25 7.85 20.18
CA GLN A 276 -11.34 8.13 19.07
C GLN A 276 -11.77 7.36 17.81
N ARG A 277 -12.05 6.07 17.91
CA ARG A 277 -12.39 5.19 16.80
C ARG A 277 -13.70 5.59 16.13
N GLU A 278 -14.73 5.99 16.88
CA GLU A 278 -15.96 6.52 16.30
C GLU A 278 -15.73 7.75 15.43
N LYS A 279 -14.82 8.65 15.82
CA LYS A 279 -14.40 9.77 14.99
C LYS A 279 -13.65 9.29 13.76
N LEU A 280 -12.67 8.40 13.94
CA LEU A 280 -11.86 7.89 12.84
C LEU A 280 -12.67 7.12 11.80
N LEU A 281 -13.69 6.36 12.21
CA LEU A 281 -14.58 5.65 11.28
C LEU A 281 -15.46 6.61 10.47
N ARG A 282 -15.79 7.79 11.01
CA ARG A 282 -16.46 8.85 10.21
C ARG A 282 -15.49 9.48 9.21
N ASP A 283 -14.24 9.73 9.63
CA ASP A 283 -13.23 10.36 8.79
C ASP A 283 -12.65 9.39 7.73
N TYR A 284 -12.55 8.10 8.05
CA TYR A 284 -11.94 7.04 7.22
C TYR A 284 -12.81 5.78 7.14
N PRO A 285 -14.03 5.86 6.59
CA PRO A 285 -15.02 4.77 6.64
C PRO A 285 -14.62 3.51 5.85
N LEU A 286 -13.63 3.60 4.96
CA LEU A 286 -13.11 2.47 4.17
C LEU A 286 -11.85 1.83 4.76
N ASN A 287 -11.37 2.30 5.91
CA ASN A 287 -10.19 1.73 6.54
C ASN A 287 -10.53 0.41 7.24
N ALA A 288 -10.11 -0.71 6.64
CA ALA A 288 -10.43 -2.05 7.12
C ALA A 288 -9.84 -2.34 8.51
N THR A 289 -8.70 -1.77 8.85
CA THR A 289 -8.06 -1.94 10.16
C THR A 289 -8.87 -1.28 11.27
N LEU A 290 -9.47 -0.10 11.02
CA LEU A 290 -10.37 0.54 12.00
C LEU A 290 -11.64 -0.27 12.23
N TRP A 291 -12.21 -0.89 11.20
CA TRP A 291 -13.36 -1.78 11.35
C TRP A 291 -13.01 -3.07 12.08
N TRP A 292 -11.82 -3.63 11.84
CA TRP A 292 -11.30 -4.74 12.63
C TRP A 292 -11.13 -4.34 14.10
N LEU A 293 -10.55 -3.18 14.40
CA LEU A 293 -10.40 -2.65 15.76
C LEU A 293 -11.77 -2.47 16.46
N ASN A 294 -12.78 -2.06 15.71
CA ASN A 294 -14.14 -1.93 16.24
C ASN A 294 -14.74 -3.28 16.65
N TRP A 295 -14.50 -4.32 15.85
CA TRP A 295 -14.86 -5.68 16.23
C TRP A 295 -13.99 -6.20 17.37
N PHE A 296 -12.69 -6.01 17.30
CA PHE A 296 -11.71 -6.52 18.28
C PHE A 296 -12.01 -6.05 19.71
N ASP A 297 -12.33 -4.78 19.89
CA ASP A 297 -12.66 -4.17 21.19
C ASP A 297 -14.03 -4.61 21.72
N GLY A 298 -15.04 -4.64 20.86
CA GLY A 298 -16.44 -4.90 21.28
C GLY A 298 -16.95 -6.33 21.06
N ARG A 299 -16.28 -7.13 20.24
CA ARG A 299 -16.64 -8.51 19.85
C ARG A 299 -18.08 -8.67 19.35
N SER A 300 -18.69 -7.60 18.81
CA SER A 300 -20.07 -7.64 18.33
C SER A 300 -20.19 -8.27 16.95
N GLU A 301 -21.24 -9.08 16.72
CA GLU A 301 -21.53 -9.71 15.44
C GLU A 301 -21.78 -8.68 14.32
N SER A 302 -22.40 -7.55 14.64
CA SER A 302 -22.64 -6.48 13.66
C SER A 302 -21.33 -5.84 13.19
N ALA A 303 -20.37 -5.60 14.08
CA ALA A 303 -19.05 -5.07 13.71
C ALA A 303 -18.26 -6.09 12.90
N LEU A 304 -18.36 -7.38 13.21
CA LEU A 304 -17.75 -8.46 12.45
C LEU A 304 -18.31 -8.50 11.01
N ALA A 305 -19.64 -8.42 10.88
CA ALA A 305 -20.29 -8.44 9.57
C ALA A 305 -19.89 -7.24 8.70
N GLN A 306 -19.79 -6.04 9.29
CA GLN A 306 -19.34 -4.83 8.59
C GLN A 306 -17.89 -4.97 8.12
N TRP A 307 -17.00 -5.42 8.99
CA TRP A 307 -15.60 -5.62 8.63
C TRP A 307 -15.43 -6.71 7.54
N ARG A 308 -16.12 -7.86 7.68
CA ARG A 308 -16.16 -8.90 6.66
C ARG A 308 -16.67 -8.37 5.32
N GLY A 309 -17.69 -7.51 5.32
CA GLY A 309 -18.21 -6.85 4.12
C GLY A 309 -17.16 -6.01 3.38
N LEU A 310 -16.31 -5.29 4.12
CA LEU A 310 -15.19 -4.53 3.52
C LEU A 310 -14.10 -5.44 2.95
N CYS A 311 -13.91 -6.63 3.50
CA CYS A 311 -12.92 -7.60 3.03
C CYS A 311 -13.47 -8.52 1.93
N GLN A 312 -14.79 -8.61 1.76
CA GLN A 312 -15.42 -9.50 0.79
C GLN A 312 -14.96 -9.19 -0.64
N GLY A 313 -14.38 -10.20 -1.30
CA GLY A 313 -13.79 -10.03 -2.63
C GLY A 313 -12.52 -9.18 -2.69
N ARG A 314 -12.00 -8.69 -1.55
CA ARG A 314 -10.86 -7.77 -1.44
C ARG A 314 -9.87 -8.30 -0.41
N ASP A 315 -9.18 -9.38 -0.73
CA ASP A 315 -8.13 -9.98 0.11
C ASP A 315 -7.03 -9.00 0.49
N VAL A 316 -6.82 -7.93 -0.29
CA VAL A 316 -5.89 -6.85 0.03
C VAL A 316 -6.19 -6.19 1.38
N ASN A 317 -7.46 -5.98 1.73
CA ASN A 317 -7.85 -5.38 3.00
C ASN A 317 -7.49 -6.29 4.19
N ALA A 318 -7.70 -7.59 4.04
CA ALA A 318 -7.30 -8.59 5.03
C ALA A 318 -5.77 -8.64 5.20
N LEU A 319 -5.05 -8.71 4.08
CA LEU A 319 -3.58 -8.78 4.07
C LEU A 319 -2.95 -7.51 4.63
N MET A 320 -3.48 -6.33 4.30
CA MET A 320 -3.00 -5.06 4.88
C MET A 320 -3.19 -5.03 6.40
N THR A 321 -4.37 -5.41 6.90
CA THR A 321 -4.65 -5.42 8.35
C THR A 321 -3.74 -6.42 9.06
N ALA A 322 -3.61 -7.65 8.55
CA ALA A 322 -2.73 -8.66 9.12
C ALA A 322 -1.26 -8.22 9.08
N GLY A 323 -0.81 -7.68 7.96
CA GLY A 323 0.54 -7.15 7.78
C GLY A 323 0.88 -6.04 8.76
N GLN A 324 -0.04 -5.10 8.99
CA GLN A 324 0.13 -4.07 10.02
C GLN A 324 0.30 -4.66 11.41
N LEU A 325 -0.54 -5.62 11.81
CA LEU A 325 -0.44 -6.28 13.12
C LEU A 325 0.90 -7.01 13.30
N ILE A 326 1.35 -7.74 12.28
CA ILE A 326 2.66 -8.41 12.28
C ILE A 326 3.79 -7.39 12.41
N ASN A 327 3.70 -6.30 11.64
CA ASN A 327 4.70 -5.23 11.64
C ASN A 327 4.77 -4.50 12.99
N TRP A 328 3.64 -4.37 13.68
CA TRP A 328 3.58 -3.82 15.05
C TRP A 328 4.05 -4.81 16.13
N GLY A 329 4.50 -6.01 15.73
CA GLY A 329 5.00 -7.04 16.64
C GLY A 329 3.92 -7.88 17.32
N MET A 330 2.72 -7.93 16.73
CA MET A 330 1.55 -8.64 17.27
C MET A 330 1.06 -9.76 16.32
N PRO A 331 1.92 -10.74 15.96
CA PRO A 331 1.57 -11.79 15.01
C PRO A 331 0.38 -12.66 15.49
N THR A 332 0.21 -12.84 16.79
CA THR A 332 -0.93 -13.57 17.37
C THR A 332 -2.26 -12.89 17.09
N LEU A 333 -2.31 -11.56 17.16
CA LEU A 333 -3.50 -10.79 16.76
C LEU A 333 -3.74 -10.87 15.25
N GLY A 334 -2.68 -10.90 14.45
CA GLY A 334 -2.78 -11.13 13.01
C GLY A 334 -3.36 -12.50 12.67
N ALA A 335 -2.94 -13.56 13.37
CA ALA A 335 -3.51 -14.89 13.22
C ALA A 335 -4.98 -14.95 13.65
N GLU A 336 -5.34 -14.38 14.80
CA GLU A 336 -6.72 -14.28 15.27
C GLU A 336 -7.61 -13.54 14.26
N MET A 337 -7.12 -12.44 13.70
CA MET A 337 -7.80 -11.65 12.69
C MET A 337 -8.08 -12.47 11.43
N LEU A 338 -7.09 -13.18 10.89
CA LEU A 338 -7.24 -14.02 9.70
C LEU A 338 -8.21 -15.17 9.95
N ASN A 339 -8.17 -15.80 11.13
CA ASN A 339 -9.13 -16.84 11.54
C ASN A 339 -10.57 -16.29 11.59
N ALA A 340 -10.77 -15.13 12.20
CA ALA A 340 -12.09 -14.51 12.31
C ALA A 340 -12.67 -14.10 10.95
N LEU A 341 -11.83 -13.75 10.00
CA LEU A 341 -12.24 -13.38 8.64
C LEU A 341 -12.68 -14.58 7.81
N ASP A 342 -12.08 -15.77 8.07
CA ASP A 342 -12.28 -17.00 7.27
C ASP A 342 -12.06 -16.78 5.76
N CYS A 343 -10.98 -16.10 5.41
CA CYS A 343 -10.67 -15.76 4.03
C CYS A 343 -10.07 -16.97 3.29
N GLN A 344 -10.81 -17.53 2.33
CA GLN A 344 -10.42 -18.70 1.54
C GLN A 344 -9.69 -18.27 0.25
N ARG A 345 -8.56 -17.57 0.38
CA ARG A 345 -7.73 -17.10 -0.74
C ARG A 345 -6.26 -17.41 -0.50
N THR A 346 -5.52 -17.59 -1.59
CA THR A 346 -4.12 -18.07 -1.59
C THR A 346 -3.19 -17.29 -0.66
N LEU A 347 -3.04 -15.98 -0.85
CA LEU A 347 -2.09 -15.19 -0.04
C LEU A 347 -2.49 -15.06 1.43
N PRO A 348 -3.76 -14.80 1.80
CA PRO A 348 -4.21 -14.87 3.19
C PRO A 348 -3.95 -16.23 3.86
N LEU A 349 -4.18 -17.34 3.14
CA LEU A 349 -3.90 -18.67 3.68
C LEU A 349 -2.39 -18.91 3.90
N TYR A 350 -1.53 -18.45 2.97
CA TYR A 350 -0.07 -18.51 3.19
C TYR A 350 0.36 -17.62 4.34
N LEU A 351 -0.18 -16.41 4.45
CA LEU A 351 0.14 -15.53 5.58
C LEU A 351 -0.28 -16.18 6.91
N GLN A 352 -1.48 -16.77 6.97
CA GLN A 352 -1.96 -17.50 8.14
C GLN A 352 -1.07 -18.71 8.45
N ALA A 353 -0.71 -19.52 7.45
CA ALA A 353 0.21 -20.65 7.61
C ALA A 353 1.57 -20.21 8.16
N SER A 354 2.10 -19.07 7.71
CA SER A 354 3.40 -18.55 8.17
C SER A 354 3.43 -18.24 9.67
N LEU A 355 2.27 -17.93 10.26
CA LEU A 355 2.12 -17.63 11.68
C LEU A 355 1.99 -18.85 12.58
N LEU A 356 1.87 -20.04 11.99
CA LEU A 356 1.80 -21.32 12.71
C LEU A 356 3.17 -21.99 12.82
N PRO A 357 3.38 -22.92 13.78
CA PRO A 357 4.50 -23.82 13.80
C PRO A 357 4.61 -24.64 12.51
N LYS A 358 5.83 -24.94 12.04
CA LYS A 358 6.04 -25.66 10.76
C LYS A 358 5.20 -26.96 10.64
N ALA A 359 5.06 -27.69 11.73
CA ALA A 359 4.30 -28.95 11.75
C ALA A 359 2.77 -28.78 11.51
N GLU A 360 2.22 -27.60 11.72
CA GLU A 360 0.79 -27.32 11.63
C GLU A 360 0.38 -26.61 10.33
N ARG A 361 1.32 -26.29 9.44
CA ARG A 361 1.11 -25.50 8.22
C ARG A 361 0.47 -26.26 7.07
N GLY A 362 0.62 -27.60 7.05
CA GLY A 362 0.36 -28.45 5.88
C GLY A 362 -1.04 -28.29 5.30
N GLU A 363 -2.07 -28.28 6.13
CA GLU A 363 -3.46 -28.14 5.69
C GLU A 363 -3.73 -26.78 5.01
N LEU A 364 -3.26 -25.68 5.61
CA LEU A 364 -3.43 -24.35 5.04
C LEU A 364 -2.65 -24.17 3.74
N VAL A 365 -1.44 -24.74 3.67
CA VAL A 365 -0.62 -24.69 2.45
C VAL A 365 -1.26 -25.48 1.32
N ALA A 366 -1.80 -26.68 1.57
CA ALA A 366 -2.53 -27.46 0.59
C ALA A 366 -3.78 -26.69 0.09
N LYS A 367 -4.57 -26.16 1.02
CA LYS A 367 -5.75 -25.36 0.70
C LYS A 367 -5.42 -24.11 -0.13
N ALA A 368 -4.29 -23.44 0.14
CA ALA A 368 -3.84 -22.28 -0.63
C ALA A 368 -3.53 -22.65 -2.09
N ILE A 369 -3.05 -23.84 -2.36
CA ILE A 369 -2.83 -24.37 -3.72
C ILE A 369 -4.16 -24.67 -4.40
N ASP A 370 -5.10 -25.33 -3.70
CA ASP A 370 -6.40 -25.75 -4.27
C ASP A 370 -7.27 -24.55 -4.70
N VAL A 371 -7.22 -23.43 -3.97
CA VAL A 371 -8.01 -22.23 -4.30
C VAL A 371 -7.36 -21.35 -5.37
N PHE A 372 -6.11 -21.63 -5.76
CA PHE A 372 -5.35 -20.81 -6.70
C PHE A 372 -6.03 -20.58 -8.07
N PRO A 373 -6.60 -21.59 -8.76
CA PRO A 373 -7.10 -21.41 -10.12
C PRO A 373 -8.20 -20.35 -10.26
N GLN A 374 -8.83 -19.96 -9.16
CA GLN A 374 -9.97 -19.05 -9.19
C GLN A 374 -9.58 -17.56 -9.12
N PHE A 375 -8.44 -17.22 -8.47
CA PHE A 375 -8.05 -15.83 -8.24
C PHE A 375 -6.53 -15.70 -8.12
N VAL A 376 -5.88 -15.20 -9.16
CA VAL A 376 -4.44 -14.92 -9.13
C VAL A 376 -4.19 -13.51 -8.61
N ARG A 377 -3.57 -13.41 -7.43
CA ARG A 377 -2.96 -12.19 -6.95
C ARG A 377 -1.49 -12.49 -6.64
N PHE A 378 -0.60 -11.60 -7.06
CA PHE A 378 0.82 -11.71 -6.79
C PHE A 378 1.20 -10.98 -5.49
N PRO A 379 2.22 -11.46 -4.75
CA PRO A 379 2.69 -10.81 -3.53
C PRO A 379 3.22 -9.39 -3.86
N ASN A 380 2.91 -8.46 -2.98
CA ASN A 380 3.23 -7.04 -3.19
C ASN A 380 3.78 -6.35 -1.94
N THR A 381 3.60 -6.94 -0.77
CA THR A 381 4.09 -6.42 0.51
C THR A 381 5.24 -7.26 1.05
N LEU A 382 6.08 -6.67 1.90
CA LEU A 382 7.21 -7.36 2.52
C LEU A 382 6.74 -8.45 3.51
N GLU A 383 5.57 -8.29 4.10
CA GLU A 383 4.94 -9.29 4.98
C GLU A 383 4.52 -10.53 4.20
N GLU A 384 3.95 -10.33 3.00
CA GLU A 384 3.61 -11.43 2.08
C GLU A 384 4.87 -12.17 1.61
N VAL A 385 5.94 -11.42 1.30
CA VAL A 385 7.23 -12.00 0.92
C VAL A 385 7.82 -12.83 2.05
N ALA A 386 7.89 -12.28 3.27
CA ALA A 386 8.40 -12.98 4.44
C ALA A 386 7.57 -14.24 4.76
N ALA A 387 6.24 -14.17 4.61
CA ALA A 387 5.37 -15.32 4.78
C ALA A 387 5.70 -16.44 3.78
N LEU A 388 5.80 -16.10 2.49
CA LEU A 388 6.13 -17.07 1.43
C LEU A 388 7.56 -17.64 1.58
N GLU A 389 8.54 -16.82 2.00
CA GLU A 389 9.90 -17.28 2.29
C GLU A 389 9.93 -18.31 3.40
N SER A 390 9.06 -18.17 4.42
CA SER A 390 8.96 -19.11 5.54
C SER A 390 8.37 -20.49 5.16
N ILE A 391 7.74 -20.58 3.97
CA ILE A 391 7.09 -21.81 3.46
C ILE A 391 7.98 -22.44 2.39
N GLU A 392 9.11 -23.00 2.83
CA GLU A 392 10.19 -23.47 1.95
C GLU A 392 9.81 -24.67 1.05
N GLU A 393 8.95 -25.56 1.51
CA GLU A 393 8.63 -26.83 0.87
C GLU A 393 7.36 -26.79 0.01
N CYS A 394 7.01 -25.59 -0.52
CA CYS A 394 5.84 -25.41 -1.37
C CYS A 394 6.26 -24.82 -2.73
N TRP A 395 6.09 -25.62 -3.80
CA TRP A 395 6.41 -25.19 -5.16
C TRP A 395 5.66 -23.92 -5.58
N PHE A 396 4.39 -23.78 -5.16
CA PHE A 396 3.58 -22.64 -5.56
C PHE A 396 3.99 -21.35 -4.81
N ALA A 397 4.38 -21.47 -3.53
CA ALA A 397 4.99 -20.35 -2.82
C ALA A 397 6.29 -19.86 -3.50
N ARG A 398 7.12 -20.80 -4.00
CA ARG A 398 8.32 -20.47 -4.79
C ARG A 398 7.97 -19.73 -6.08
N HIS A 399 6.94 -20.18 -6.80
CA HIS A 399 6.45 -19.48 -7.99
C HIS A 399 6.02 -18.04 -7.68
N LEU A 400 5.21 -17.84 -6.64
CA LEU A 400 4.76 -16.50 -6.25
C LEU A 400 5.93 -15.58 -5.86
N LEU A 401 6.90 -16.10 -5.11
CA LEU A 401 8.14 -15.35 -4.80
C LEU A 401 8.94 -15.02 -6.05
N ALA A 402 9.08 -15.96 -6.98
CA ALA A 402 9.77 -15.73 -8.23
C ALA A 402 9.12 -14.60 -9.03
N CYS A 403 7.78 -14.57 -9.10
CA CYS A 403 7.03 -13.49 -9.72
C CYS A 403 7.28 -12.13 -9.04
N PHE A 404 7.35 -12.09 -7.70
CA PHE A 404 7.73 -10.89 -6.97
C PHE A 404 9.12 -10.40 -7.35
N TYR A 405 10.14 -11.28 -7.28
CA TYR A 405 11.50 -10.90 -7.60
C TYR A 405 11.68 -10.53 -9.08
N TYR A 406 10.96 -11.18 -9.98
CA TYR A 406 10.92 -10.81 -11.40
C TYR A 406 10.37 -9.39 -11.60
N ASN A 407 9.24 -9.07 -10.95
CA ASN A 407 8.67 -7.72 -10.97
C ASN A 407 9.64 -6.66 -10.42
N LYS A 408 10.41 -7.02 -9.39
CA LYS A 408 11.46 -6.17 -8.82
C LYS A 408 12.78 -6.19 -9.62
N ARG A 409 12.81 -6.84 -10.80
CA ARG A 409 13.99 -7.00 -11.67
C ARG A 409 15.19 -7.67 -10.99
N SER A 410 14.95 -8.49 -9.97
CA SER A 410 15.93 -9.37 -9.33
C SER A 410 15.94 -10.72 -10.02
N TYR A 411 16.29 -10.73 -11.33
CA TYR A 411 16.13 -11.87 -12.22
C TYR A 411 16.85 -13.13 -11.73
N ASN A 412 18.08 -13.00 -11.20
CA ASN A 412 18.82 -14.15 -10.67
C ASN A 412 18.08 -14.85 -9.53
N LYS A 413 17.48 -14.08 -8.60
CA LYS A 413 16.66 -14.64 -7.52
C LYS A 413 15.40 -15.29 -8.08
N ALA A 414 14.74 -14.66 -9.05
CA ALA A 414 13.54 -15.18 -9.69
C ALA A 414 13.82 -16.52 -10.40
N ILE A 415 14.88 -16.60 -11.21
CA ILE A 415 15.30 -17.82 -11.92
C ILE A 415 15.58 -18.96 -10.93
N ALA A 416 16.35 -18.70 -9.87
CA ALA A 416 16.67 -19.73 -8.87
C ALA A 416 15.40 -20.27 -8.19
N LEU A 417 14.41 -19.41 -7.93
CA LEU A 417 13.13 -19.81 -7.34
C LEU A 417 12.27 -20.62 -8.33
N TRP A 418 12.21 -20.23 -9.62
CA TRP A 418 11.51 -21.01 -10.64
C TRP A 418 12.18 -22.36 -10.91
N GLN A 419 13.52 -22.44 -10.92
CA GLN A 419 14.23 -23.73 -10.98
C GLN A 419 13.79 -24.64 -9.84
N ARG A 420 13.76 -24.12 -8.60
CA ARG A 420 13.29 -24.87 -7.45
C ARG A 420 11.81 -25.26 -7.57
N CYS A 421 10.98 -24.38 -8.12
CA CYS A 421 9.57 -24.65 -8.34
C CYS A 421 9.35 -25.83 -9.30
N VAL A 422 10.05 -25.88 -10.45
CA VAL A 422 9.90 -26.96 -11.44
C VAL A 422 10.55 -28.26 -10.98
N GLU A 423 11.59 -28.22 -10.14
CA GLU A 423 12.13 -29.43 -9.48
C GLU A 423 11.08 -30.07 -8.57
N MET A 424 10.29 -29.26 -7.85
CA MET A 424 9.26 -29.75 -6.92
C MET A 424 7.96 -30.13 -7.64
N SER A 425 7.63 -29.48 -8.76
CA SER A 425 6.41 -29.71 -9.55
C SER A 425 6.72 -29.60 -11.04
N PRO A 426 7.25 -30.66 -11.68
CA PRO A 426 7.62 -30.66 -13.10
C PRO A 426 6.45 -30.41 -14.08
N GLU A 427 5.23 -30.71 -13.65
CA GLU A 427 4.00 -30.53 -14.43
C GLU A 427 3.54 -29.06 -14.50
N PHE A 428 4.09 -28.16 -13.66
CA PHE A 428 3.62 -26.80 -13.56
C PHE A 428 4.18 -25.91 -14.67
N ALA A 429 3.36 -25.68 -15.70
CA ALA A 429 3.74 -24.99 -16.94
C ALA A 429 4.24 -23.54 -16.71
N ASP A 430 3.63 -22.78 -15.76
CA ASP A 430 4.04 -21.39 -15.52
C ASP A 430 5.40 -21.27 -14.83
N GLY A 431 5.83 -22.31 -14.11
CA GLY A 431 7.20 -22.43 -13.61
C GLY A 431 8.22 -22.48 -14.76
N TRP A 432 7.95 -23.28 -15.78
CA TRP A 432 8.79 -23.39 -16.98
C TRP A 432 8.78 -22.12 -17.84
N ARG A 433 7.66 -21.42 -17.92
CA ARG A 433 7.59 -20.12 -18.62
C ARG A 433 8.41 -19.02 -17.95
N GLY A 434 8.64 -19.13 -16.65
CA GLY A 434 9.47 -18.19 -15.90
C GLY A 434 10.96 -18.33 -16.17
N LEU A 435 11.40 -19.53 -16.57
CA LEU A 435 12.80 -19.86 -16.92
C LEU A 435 13.12 -19.48 -18.37
#